data_41d7b7f5de9a3f2ac71f21b2b8c56052
#
_entry.id   41d7b7f5de9a3f2ac71f21b2b8c56052
#
_cell.length_a   1.000
_cell.length_b   1.000
_cell.length_c   1.000
_cell.angle_alpha   90.00
_cell.angle_beta   90.00
_cell.angle_gamma   90.00
#
_symmetry.space_group_name_H-M   'P 1'
#
loop_
_entity.id
_entity.type
_entity.pdbx_description
1 polymer ?
#
loop_
_entity_poly.entity_id
_entity_poly.type
_entity_poly.pdbx_seq_one_letter_code
_entity_poly.pdbx_strand_id
1 'polypeptide(L)'
;MCYARVVLLLLLLPGCSANVDSAAPPTASPLISRETAIERAIQNTAQSRPELSMSLVEPELESAEQLTLADATQRYFAGGGINLNHDPATLVWVVTLDGIWLDEFPRPTELPAPAPYRHVVMVLNARTSEEMAMSARP
;
A
#
# COMPACT_ATOMS: atom_id res chain seq x y z
N MET A 1 7.41 -67.54 58.93
CA MET A 1 8.01 -66.17 59.04
C MET A 1 8.71 -65.91 57.73
N CYS A 2 8.02 -65.22 56.81
CA CYS A 2 8.56 -64.86 55.51
C CYS A 2 8.42 -63.38 55.37
N TYR A 3 9.55 -62.64 55.33
CA TYR A 3 9.60 -61.20 55.08
C TYR A 3 9.66 -60.99 53.58
N ALA A 4 8.61 -60.39 53.01
CA ALA A 4 8.57 -59.93 51.66
C ALA A 4 9.28 -58.56 51.59
N ARG A 5 10.37 -58.45 50.82
CA ARG A 5 11.06 -57.21 50.49
C ARG A 5 10.32 -56.60 49.27
N VAL A 6 9.69 -55.47 49.51
CA VAL A 6 9.19 -54.60 48.43
C VAL A 6 10.32 -53.78 47.89
N VAL A 7 10.67 -53.99 46.63
CA VAL A 7 11.63 -53.18 45.90
C VAL A 7 10.85 -52.07 45.22
N LEU A 8 11.04 -50.82 45.68
CA LEU A 8 10.43 -49.64 45.09
C LEU A 8 11.30 -49.17 43.91
N LEU A 9 10.84 -49.41 42.71
CA LEU A 9 11.50 -48.97 41.47
C LEU A 9 11.08 -47.52 41.16
N LEU A 10 11.98 -46.54 41.46
CA LEU A 10 11.80 -45.14 41.03
C LEU A 10 12.10 -45.01 39.55
N LEU A 11 11.07 -44.84 38.75
CA LEU A 11 11.16 -44.44 37.34
C LEU A 11 11.44 -42.94 37.25
N LEU A 12 12.71 -42.60 36.97
CA LEU A 12 13.12 -41.23 36.60
C LEU A 12 12.63 -40.98 35.14
N LEU A 13 11.59 -40.20 34.99
CA LEU A 13 11.18 -39.65 33.70
C LEU A 13 12.10 -38.45 33.33
N PRO A 14 12.79 -38.49 32.18
CA PRO A 14 13.47 -37.32 31.67
C PRO A 14 12.44 -36.30 31.21
N GLY A 15 12.35 -35.17 31.87
CA GLY A 15 11.54 -34.04 31.45
C GLY A 15 12.03 -33.51 30.11
N CYS A 16 11.26 -33.71 29.05
CA CYS A 16 11.41 -32.95 27.82
C CYS A 16 11.04 -31.50 28.11
N SER A 17 12.03 -30.65 28.30
CA SER A 17 11.88 -29.19 28.22
C SER A 17 11.57 -28.86 26.77
N ALA A 18 10.29 -28.72 26.43
CA ALA A 18 9.89 -28.09 25.19
C ALA A 18 10.35 -26.62 25.27
N ASN A 19 11.44 -26.29 24.57
CA ASN A 19 11.74 -24.91 24.20
C ASN A 19 10.59 -24.40 23.38
N VAL A 20 9.68 -23.70 24.02
CA VAL A 20 8.72 -22.84 23.32
C VAL A 20 9.55 -21.69 22.78
N ASP A 21 10.01 -21.82 21.51
CA ASP A 21 10.51 -20.69 20.76
C ASP A 21 9.40 -19.65 20.78
N SER A 22 9.54 -18.67 21.68
CA SER A 22 8.70 -17.48 21.74
C SER A 22 9.03 -16.68 20.49
N ALA A 23 8.39 -17.04 19.36
CA ALA A 23 8.46 -16.23 18.16
C ALA A 23 8.01 -14.82 18.54
N ALA A 24 8.95 -13.87 18.53
CA ALA A 24 8.63 -12.48 18.74
C ALA A 24 7.49 -12.10 17.76
N PRO A 25 6.48 -11.35 18.21
CA PRO A 25 5.40 -10.93 17.33
C PRO A 25 6.02 -10.22 16.12
N PRO A 26 5.53 -10.45 14.90
CA PRO A 26 6.06 -9.81 13.71
C PRO A 26 6.05 -8.30 13.93
N THR A 27 7.23 -7.69 13.99
CA THR A 27 7.37 -6.24 14.11
C THR A 27 6.73 -5.63 12.87
N ALA A 28 5.62 -4.93 13.04
CA ALA A 28 4.94 -4.27 11.94
C ALA A 28 5.94 -3.32 11.26
N SER A 29 6.11 -3.45 9.94
CA SER A 29 6.97 -2.56 9.17
C SER A 29 6.64 -1.10 9.46
N PRO A 30 7.64 -0.23 9.66
CA PRO A 30 7.39 1.18 9.90
C PRO A 30 6.65 1.81 8.71
N LEU A 31 5.91 2.89 8.98
CA LEU A 31 5.28 3.66 7.92
C LEU A 31 6.35 4.45 7.15
N ILE A 32 6.17 4.60 5.84
CA ILE A 32 7.02 5.49 5.04
C ILE A 32 6.75 6.96 5.40
N SER A 33 7.75 7.81 5.26
CA SER A 33 7.58 9.24 5.52
C SER A 33 6.73 9.92 4.43
N ARG A 34 6.25 11.12 4.75
CA ARG A 34 5.53 11.96 3.79
C ARG A 34 6.38 12.27 2.55
N GLU A 35 7.64 12.59 2.77
CA GLU A 35 8.61 12.91 1.72
C GLU A 35 8.83 11.71 0.79
N THR A 36 9.01 10.51 1.35
CA THR A 36 9.12 9.28 0.57
C THR A 36 7.88 9.01 -0.27
N ALA A 37 6.68 9.26 0.29
CA ALA A 37 5.43 9.09 -0.46
C ALA A 37 5.34 10.08 -1.63
N ILE A 38 5.73 11.33 -1.43
CA ILE A 38 5.74 12.37 -2.48
C ILE A 38 6.72 12.00 -3.59
N GLU A 39 7.97 11.66 -3.24
CA GLU A 39 8.99 11.24 -4.21
C GLU A 39 8.52 10.06 -5.03
N ARG A 40 7.89 9.06 -4.39
CA ARG A 40 7.36 7.89 -5.07
C ARG A 40 6.22 8.26 -6.01
N ALA A 41 5.31 9.15 -5.60
CA ALA A 41 4.23 9.61 -6.45
C ALA A 41 4.75 10.32 -7.71
N ILE A 42 5.73 11.22 -7.57
CA ILE A 42 6.37 11.90 -8.70
C ILE A 42 7.06 10.90 -9.62
N GLN A 43 7.82 9.95 -9.06
CA GLN A 43 8.46 8.90 -9.86
C GLN A 43 7.47 8.05 -10.63
N ASN A 44 6.37 7.65 -9.99
CA ASN A 44 5.35 6.81 -10.63
C ASN A 44 4.62 7.56 -11.75
N THR A 45 4.38 8.86 -11.62
CA THR A 45 3.80 9.67 -12.71
C THR A 45 4.79 9.89 -13.87
N ALA A 46 6.10 9.90 -13.60
CA ALA A 46 7.13 10.04 -14.61
C ALA A 46 7.41 8.71 -15.37
N GLN A 47 7.18 7.56 -14.74
CA GLN A 47 7.40 6.23 -15.34
C GLN A 47 6.25 5.77 -16.23
N SER A 48 5.68 6.71 -16.96
CA SER A 48 4.66 6.54 -18.00
C SER A 48 3.80 5.28 -17.87
N ARG A 49 2.60 5.47 -17.38
CA ARG A 49 1.52 4.57 -17.80
C ARG A 49 1.30 4.78 -19.30
N PRO A 50 1.05 3.72 -20.06
CA PRO A 50 0.74 3.86 -21.49
C PRO A 50 -0.50 4.75 -21.74
N GLU A 51 -1.20 5.12 -20.69
CA GLU A 51 -2.47 5.85 -20.69
C GLU A 51 -2.31 7.36 -20.40
N LEU A 52 -1.20 7.74 -19.77
CA LEU A 52 -0.89 9.13 -19.47
C LEU A 52 0.53 9.41 -19.95
N SER A 53 0.70 10.38 -20.81
CA SER A 53 2.02 10.89 -21.11
C SER A 53 2.64 11.51 -19.86
N MET A 54 3.96 11.58 -19.85
CA MET A 54 4.67 12.37 -18.86
C MET A 54 4.08 13.78 -18.83
N SER A 55 4.02 14.36 -17.64
CA SER A 55 3.61 15.77 -17.54
C SER A 55 4.50 16.63 -18.42
N LEU A 56 3.89 17.56 -19.18
CA LEU A 56 4.62 18.52 -20.02
C LEU A 56 5.38 19.55 -19.18
N VAL A 57 5.07 19.61 -17.89
CA VAL A 57 5.73 20.45 -16.90
C VAL A 57 6.12 19.59 -15.72
N GLU A 58 7.11 19.99 -14.94
CA GLU A 58 7.45 19.30 -13.71
C GLU A 58 6.23 19.29 -12.76
N PRO A 59 5.78 18.11 -12.29
CA PRO A 59 4.63 18.06 -11.40
C PRO A 59 4.90 18.74 -10.08
N GLU A 60 3.98 19.59 -9.64
CA GLU A 60 4.04 20.26 -8.35
C GLU A 60 3.17 19.54 -7.31
N LEU A 61 3.64 19.50 -6.07
CA LEU A 61 2.85 18.94 -4.98
C LEU A 61 1.70 19.89 -4.62
N GLU A 62 0.46 19.44 -4.79
CA GLU A 62 -0.72 20.14 -4.27
C GLU A 62 -1.01 19.74 -2.83
N SER A 63 -1.08 18.43 -2.55
CA SER A 63 -1.32 17.91 -1.21
C SER A 63 -0.73 16.51 -1.00
N ALA A 64 -0.43 16.18 0.25
CA ALA A 64 -0.12 14.81 0.67
C ALA A 64 -0.68 14.60 2.08
N GLU A 65 -1.62 13.65 2.20
CA GLU A 65 -2.29 13.33 3.45
C GLU A 65 -2.31 11.82 3.70
N GLN A 66 -2.31 11.43 4.97
CA GLN A 66 -2.41 10.03 5.37
C GLN A 66 -3.85 9.74 5.80
N LEU A 67 -4.45 8.74 5.20
CA LEU A 67 -5.84 8.34 5.43
C LEU A 67 -5.96 6.82 5.60
N THR A 68 -7.15 6.34 5.97
CA THR A 68 -7.50 4.95 5.72
C THR A 68 -7.87 4.77 4.24
N LEU A 69 -7.73 3.55 3.72
CA LEU A 69 -8.12 3.24 2.35
C LEU A 69 -9.62 3.52 2.12
N ALA A 70 -10.45 3.26 3.15
CA ALA A 70 -11.89 3.57 3.09
C ALA A 70 -12.14 5.07 2.89
N ASP A 71 -11.49 5.93 3.68
CA ASP A 71 -11.65 7.39 3.59
C ASP A 71 -11.09 7.92 2.25
N ALA A 72 -9.94 7.40 1.80
CA ALA A 72 -9.36 7.75 0.52
C ALA A 72 -10.30 7.39 -0.64
N THR A 73 -10.89 6.18 -0.61
CA THR A 73 -11.86 5.72 -1.60
C THR A 73 -13.08 6.63 -1.63
N GLN A 74 -13.65 6.93 -0.48
CA GLN A 74 -14.84 7.77 -0.38
C GLN A 74 -14.59 9.19 -0.89
N ARG A 75 -13.43 9.78 -0.54
CA ARG A 75 -13.12 11.17 -0.86
C ARG A 75 -12.68 11.38 -2.30
N TYR A 76 -11.86 10.49 -2.82
CA TYR A 76 -11.18 10.69 -4.10
C TYR A 76 -11.68 9.79 -5.23
N PHE A 77 -12.37 8.69 -4.92
CA PHE A 77 -12.75 7.67 -5.89
C PHE A 77 -14.23 7.26 -5.80
N ALA A 78 -15.11 8.18 -5.40
CA ALA A 78 -16.54 7.91 -5.19
C ALA A 78 -17.27 7.33 -6.43
N GLY A 79 -16.62 7.32 -7.61
CA GLY A 79 -17.13 6.72 -8.85
C GLY A 79 -16.58 5.32 -9.17
N GLY A 80 -15.78 4.74 -8.28
CA GLY A 80 -15.04 3.48 -8.53
C GLY A 80 -13.60 3.74 -8.96
N GLY A 81 -12.75 2.72 -8.93
CA GLY A 81 -11.35 2.81 -9.39
C GLY A 81 -10.31 2.30 -8.42
N ILE A 82 -10.65 2.02 -7.16
CA ILE A 82 -9.75 1.31 -6.26
C ILE A 82 -10.13 -0.17 -6.23
N ASN A 83 -9.13 -1.04 -6.35
CA ASN A 83 -9.31 -2.47 -6.18
C ASN A 83 -9.68 -2.77 -4.71
N LEU A 84 -10.92 -3.16 -4.47
CA LEU A 84 -11.50 -3.41 -3.14
C LEU A 84 -10.97 -4.71 -2.46
N ASN A 85 -9.97 -5.38 -3.03
CA ASN A 85 -9.37 -6.58 -2.41
C ASN A 85 -8.41 -6.26 -1.25
N HIS A 86 -8.25 -4.99 -0.90
CA HIS A 86 -7.44 -4.56 0.25
C HIS A 86 -8.31 -4.27 1.46
N ASP A 87 -7.73 -4.46 2.67
CA ASP A 87 -8.39 -4.12 3.91
C ASP A 87 -8.73 -2.61 3.95
N PRO A 88 -10.00 -2.22 4.14
CA PRO A 88 -10.41 -0.82 4.23
C PRO A 88 -9.70 -0.01 5.33
N ALA A 89 -9.20 -0.67 6.38
CA ALA A 89 -8.44 -0.05 7.46
C ALA A 89 -6.95 0.17 7.11
N THR A 90 -6.49 -0.28 5.92
CA THR A 90 -5.12 -0.06 5.47
C THR A 90 -4.81 1.43 5.46
N LEU A 91 -3.70 1.82 6.11
CA LEU A 91 -3.20 3.19 6.02
C LEU A 91 -2.54 3.44 4.66
N VAL A 92 -2.92 4.54 4.05
CA VAL A 92 -2.43 4.97 2.74
C VAL A 92 -1.97 6.42 2.77
N TRP A 93 -1.03 6.76 1.90
CA TRP A 93 -0.75 8.13 1.52
C TRP A 93 -1.56 8.47 0.27
N VAL A 94 -2.29 9.58 0.33
CA VAL A 94 -2.94 10.18 -0.83
C VAL A 94 -2.14 11.41 -1.23
N VAL A 95 -1.53 11.34 -2.40
CA VAL A 95 -0.70 12.43 -2.94
C VAL A 95 -1.40 13.00 -4.16
N THR A 96 -1.70 14.30 -4.12
CA THR A 96 -2.24 15.04 -5.25
C THR A 96 -1.14 15.89 -5.86
N LEU A 97 -0.94 15.75 -7.16
CA LEU A 97 0.02 16.49 -7.95
C LEU A 97 -0.72 17.38 -8.95
N ASP A 98 -0.27 18.62 -9.10
CA ASP A 98 -0.66 19.52 -10.19
C ASP A 98 0.36 19.44 -11.33
N GLY A 99 -0.13 19.49 -12.57
CA GLY A 99 0.70 19.37 -13.76
C GLY A 99 -0.11 19.44 -15.04
N ILE A 100 0.47 18.99 -16.15
CA ILE A 100 -0.21 18.89 -17.44
C ILE A 100 0.05 17.51 -18.04
N TRP A 101 -0.94 16.64 -17.99
CA TRP A 101 -0.86 15.30 -18.58
C TRP A 101 -1.78 15.19 -19.77
N LEU A 102 -1.29 14.63 -20.87
CA LEU A 102 -2.08 14.35 -22.06
C LEU A 102 -2.58 12.91 -22.00
N ASP A 103 -3.77 12.71 -22.53
CA ASP A 103 -4.32 11.39 -22.78
C ASP A 103 -3.78 10.88 -24.13
N GLU A 104 -2.94 9.86 -24.10
CA GLU A 104 -2.31 9.27 -25.29
C GLU A 104 -3.05 8.04 -25.84
N PHE A 105 -4.27 7.76 -25.37
CA PHE A 105 -5.04 6.67 -25.93
C PHE A 105 -5.28 6.88 -27.44
N PRO A 106 -5.07 5.82 -28.26
CA PRO A 106 -5.45 5.84 -29.65
C PRO A 106 -6.93 6.19 -29.79
N ARG A 107 -7.22 7.30 -30.46
CA ARG A 107 -8.60 7.77 -30.69
C ARG A 107 -8.91 7.81 -32.17
N PRO A 108 -10.20 7.62 -32.55
CA PRO A 108 -10.62 7.94 -33.89
C PRO A 108 -10.31 9.40 -34.21
N THR A 109 -9.71 9.65 -35.37
CA THR A 109 -9.25 10.98 -35.83
C THR A 109 -10.38 12.01 -35.94
N GLU A 110 -11.63 11.56 -35.90
CA GLU A 110 -12.83 12.39 -36.02
C GLU A 110 -13.24 13.05 -34.67
N LEU A 111 -12.70 12.59 -33.57
CA LEU A 111 -13.02 13.15 -32.24
C LEU A 111 -12.05 14.28 -31.87
N PRO A 112 -12.56 15.36 -31.24
CA PRO A 112 -11.68 16.42 -30.74
C PRO A 112 -10.69 15.88 -29.72
N ALA A 113 -9.50 16.49 -29.69
CA ALA A 113 -8.51 16.15 -28.67
C ALA A 113 -9.08 16.36 -27.27
N PRO A 114 -8.85 15.45 -26.33
CA PRO A 114 -9.32 15.63 -24.96
C PRO A 114 -8.61 16.82 -24.30
N ALA A 115 -9.29 17.42 -23.34
CA ALA A 115 -8.63 18.39 -22.48
C ALA A 115 -7.51 17.69 -21.68
N PRO A 116 -6.38 18.34 -21.48
CA PRO A 116 -5.33 17.79 -20.62
C PRO A 116 -5.82 17.64 -19.18
N TYR A 117 -5.33 16.61 -18.51
CA TYR A 117 -5.54 16.47 -17.06
C TYR A 117 -4.63 17.45 -16.32
N ARG A 118 -5.16 18.04 -15.25
CA ARG A 118 -4.46 19.00 -14.41
C ARG A 118 -4.02 18.41 -13.08
N HIS A 119 -4.81 17.50 -12.55
CA HIS A 119 -4.55 16.92 -11.24
C HIS A 119 -4.45 15.39 -11.36
N VAL A 120 -3.41 14.85 -10.75
CA VAL A 120 -3.24 13.41 -10.57
C VAL A 120 -3.30 13.11 -9.08
N VAL A 121 -4.23 12.24 -8.70
CA VAL A 121 -4.36 11.72 -7.33
C VAL A 121 -3.81 10.31 -7.31
N MET A 122 -2.79 10.07 -6.49
CA MET A 122 -2.16 8.77 -6.32
C MET A 122 -2.35 8.26 -4.89
N VAL A 123 -2.73 6.99 -4.77
CA VAL A 123 -2.86 6.30 -3.47
C VAL A 123 -1.75 5.29 -3.34
N LEU A 124 -0.92 5.44 -2.32
CA LEU A 124 0.21 4.57 -2.00
C LEU A 124 -0.01 3.88 -0.66
N ASN A 125 0.30 2.61 -0.57
CA ASN A 125 0.32 1.90 0.70
C ASN A 125 1.36 2.55 1.63
N ALA A 126 0.94 2.98 2.82
CA ALA A 126 1.80 3.70 3.76
C ALA A 126 2.94 2.86 4.37
N ARG A 127 2.98 1.55 4.15
CA ARG A 127 4.05 0.65 4.63
C ARG A 127 4.96 0.17 3.52
N THR A 128 4.40 -0.13 2.35
CA THR A 128 5.14 -0.76 1.24
C THR A 128 5.51 0.22 0.14
N SER A 129 4.94 1.44 0.14
CA SER A 129 4.99 2.42 -0.96
C SER A 129 4.43 1.90 -2.30
N GLU A 130 3.73 0.78 -2.27
CA GLU A 130 3.08 0.22 -3.45
C GLU A 130 1.92 1.12 -3.89
N GLU A 131 1.83 1.36 -5.19
CA GLU A 131 0.70 2.07 -5.76
C GLU A 131 -0.55 1.20 -5.74
N MET A 132 -1.61 1.69 -5.11
CA MET A 132 -2.89 1.00 -4.99
C MET A 132 -3.93 1.53 -5.96
N ALA A 133 -3.87 2.82 -6.28
CA ALA A 133 -4.77 3.46 -7.24
C ALA A 133 -4.19 4.79 -7.75
N MET A 134 -4.64 5.18 -8.94
CA MET A 134 -4.39 6.49 -9.50
C MET A 134 -5.65 7.00 -10.22
N SER A 135 -5.91 8.29 -10.13
CA SER A 135 -6.96 8.98 -10.87
C SER A 135 -6.41 10.28 -11.43
N ALA A 136 -6.76 10.58 -12.67
CA ALA A 136 -6.46 11.87 -13.29
C ALA A 136 -7.74 12.68 -13.46
N ARG A 137 -7.66 13.99 -13.24
CA ARG A 137 -8.80 14.91 -13.32
C ARG A 137 -8.45 16.12 -14.20
N PRO A 138 -9.45 16.65 -14.94
CA PRO A 138 -9.29 17.89 -15.71
C PRO A 138 -8.89 19.08 -14.87
#